data_2bd9875fe7a32bc757e30fe634c277b5
#
_entry.id   2bd9875fe7a32bc757e30fe634c277b5
#
_cell.length_a   1.000
_cell.length_b   1.000
_cell.length_c   1.000
_cell.angle_alpha   90.00
_cell.angle_beta   90.00
_cell.angle_gamma   90.00
#
_symmetry.space_group_name_H-M   'P 1'
#
loop_
_entity.id
_entity.type
_entity.pdbx_description
1 polymer ?
#
loop_
_entity_poly.entity_id
_entity_poly.type
_entity_poly.pdbx_seq_one_letter_code
_entity_poly.pdbx_strand_id
1 'polypeptide(L)'
;LTYAEALLWKKHASQLIADAKAKSASIPCDPLFGSNPRLSSFVSEIDGIKKRHGLLIERALIFAINKLPNWQAAKEQIPLASGKAHLDCLAFNTGSGKLYVFECKRGHGSFDGDKIKAIDQRLDSISSAIGPYAITKGWNVASSDVFILSFYGAKWKSKYPIYDRHSVARLFAPCAGRFLSTYIDHIEAITTGTYSAELRDAVSIDRGETIFDLVDPNREKPWPDLLFNENSAAFVSAERSS
;
A
#
# COMPACT_ATOMS: atom_id res chain seq x y z
N LEU A 1 -12.87 11.01 -3.01
CA LEU A 1 -12.84 9.96 -4.03
C LEU A 1 -14.02 10.11 -5.00
N THR A 2 -13.75 9.97 -6.31
CA THR A 2 -14.83 9.83 -7.30
C THR A 2 -15.36 8.39 -7.29
N TYR A 3 -16.54 8.18 -7.87
CA TYR A 3 -17.10 6.84 -8.03
C TYR A 3 -16.15 5.90 -8.80
N ALA A 4 -15.58 6.39 -9.91
CA ALA A 4 -14.62 5.61 -10.71
C ALA A 4 -13.36 5.23 -9.92
N GLU A 5 -12.84 6.14 -9.10
CA GLU A 5 -11.69 5.86 -8.22
C GLU A 5 -12.04 4.81 -7.16
N ALA A 6 -13.22 4.87 -6.57
CA ALA A 6 -13.66 3.88 -5.60
C ALA A 6 -13.78 2.48 -6.24
N LEU A 7 -14.35 2.38 -7.43
CA LEU A 7 -14.39 1.14 -8.20
C LEU A 7 -12.99 0.60 -8.51
N LEU A 8 -12.06 1.48 -8.91
CA LEU A 8 -10.67 1.09 -9.17
C LEU A 8 -10.01 0.47 -7.93
N TRP A 9 -10.21 1.08 -6.76
CA TRP A 9 -9.64 0.56 -5.51
C TRP A 9 -10.28 -0.76 -5.07
N LYS A 10 -11.58 -0.91 -5.25
CA LYS A 10 -12.27 -2.20 -5.02
C LYS A 10 -11.69 -3.29 -5.92
N LYS A 11 -11.49 -3.00 -7.21
CA LYS A 11 -10.84 -3.92 -8.14
C LYS A 11 -9.44 -4.31 -7.68
N HIS A 12 -8.62 -3.35 -7.25
CA HIS A 12 -7.28 -3.64 -6.75
C HIS A 12 -7.31 -4.55 -5.51
N ALA A 13 -8.27 -4.35 -4.60
CA ALA A 13 -8.46 -5.23 -3.44
C ALA A 13 -8.85 -6.65 -3.86
N SER A 14 -9.81 -6.81 -4.76
CA SER A 14 -10.24 -8.11 -5.28
C SER A 14 -9.10 -8.84 -6.01
N GLN A 15 -8.34 -8.14 -6.85
CA GLN A 15 -7.19 -8.72 -7.54
C GLN A 15 -6.10 -9.18 -6.57
N LEU A 16 -5.84 -8.40 -5.51
CA LEU A 16 -4.90 -8.77 -4.46
C LEU A 16 -5.26 -10.11 -3.82
N ILE A 17 -6.54 -10.31 -3.53
CA ILE A 17 -7.06 -11.55 -2.93
C ILE A 17 -6.92 -12.72 -3.92
N ALA A 18 -7.33 -12.53 -5.16
CA ALA A 18 -7.22 -13.55 -6.21
C ALA A 18 -5.76 -13.99 -6.42
N ASP A 19 -4.82 -13.04 -6.47
CA ASP A 19 -3.39 -13.32 -6.60
C ASP A 19 -2.82 -14.05 -5.37
N ALA A 20 -3.29 -13.71 -4.17
CA ALA A 20 -2.88 -14.40 -2.95
C ALA A 20 -3.30 -15.86 -2.98
N LYS A 21 -4.55 -16.14 -3.38
CA LYS A 21 -5.09 -17.48 -3.52
C LYS A 21 -4.36 -18.29 -4.60
N ALA A 22 -4.20 -17.73 -5.79
CA ALA A 22 -3.51 -18.41 -6.88
C ALA A 22 -2.09 -18.83 -6.48
N LYS A 23 -1.39 -17.96 -5.74
CA LYS A 23 -0.05 -18.27 -5.25
C LYS A 23 -0.08 -19.33 -4.15
N SER A 24 -1.01 -19.27 -3.20
CA SER A 24 -1.06 -20.23 -2.10
C SER A 24 -1.33 -21.65 -2.60
N ALA A 25 -2.13 -21.79 -3.65
CA ALA A 25 -2.42 -23.09 -4.29
C ALA A 25 -1.15 -23.78 -4.86
N SER A 26 -0.09 -23.05 -5.15
CA SER A 26 1.18 -23.56 -5.67
C SER A 26 2.23 -23.82 -4.58
N ILE A 27 1.95 -23.47 -3.32
CA ILE A 27 2.89 -23.65 -2.21
C ILE A 27 2.66 -25.03 -1.58
N PRO A 28 3.72 -25.84 -1.38
CA PRO A 28 3.62 -27.09 -0.64
C PRO A 28 3.05 -26.86 0.76
N CYS A 29 2.33 -27.86 1.28
CA CYS A 29 1.83 -27.82 2.64
C CYS A 29 2.98 -27.60 3.62
N ASP A 30 2.82 -26.62 4.52
CA ASP A 30 3.79 -26.36 5.57
C ASP A 30 3.86 -27.57 6.50
N PRO A 31 5.06 -28.12 6.77
CA PRO A 31 5.23 -29.27 7.67
C PRO A 31 4.61 -29.08 9.06
N LEU A 32 4.54 -27.84 9.56
CA LEU A 32 3.88 -27.51 10.82
C LEU A 32 2.38 -27.84 10.79
N PHE A 33 1.76 -27.77 9.61
CA PHE A 33 0.33 -28.04 9.38
C PHE A 33 0.12 -29.33 8.58
N GLY A 34 1.12 -30.22 8.50
CA GLY A 34 1.14 -31.40 7.64
C GLY A 34 -0.08 -32.33 7.80
N SER A 35 -0.68 -32.37 8.99
CA SER A 35 -1.92 -33.09 9.26
C SER A 35 -3.21 -32.34 8.85
N ASN A 36 -3.08 -31.04 8.49
CA ASN A 36 -4.23 -30.21 8.10
C ASN A 36 -3.89 -29.31 6.89
N PRO A 37 -3.98 -29.84 5.67
CA PRO A 37 -3.68 -29.09 4.45
C PRO A 37 -4.56 -27.85 4.26
N ARG A 38 -5.82 -27.86 4.74
CA ARG A 38 -6.71 -26.68 4.66
C ARG A 38 -6.18 -25.53 5.52
N LEU A 39 -5.70 -25.84 6.73
CA LEU A 39 -5.13 -24.82 7.61
C LEU A 39 -3.84 -24.25 7.02
N SER A 40 -2.97 -25.09 6.44
CA SER A 40 -1.76 -24.64 5.77
C SER A 40 -2.08 -23.68 4.61
N SER A 41 -3.04 -24.05 3.75
CA SER A 41 -3.47 -23.21 2.65
C SER A 41 -4.03 -21.87 3.15
N PHE A 42 -4.89 -21.89 4.16
CA PHE A 42 -5.48 -20.69 4.76
C PHE A 42 -4.41 -19.73 5.32
N VAL A 43 -3.44 -20.25 6.07
CA VAL A 43 -2.33 -19.42 6.60
C VAL A 43 -1.52 -18.81 5.47
N SER A 44 -1.21 -19.59 4.44
CA SER A 44 -0.48 -19.11 3.25
C SER A 44 -1.25 -18.01 2.50
N GLU A 45 -2.57 -18.13 2.39
CA GLU A 45 -3.42 -17.09 1.79
C GLU A 45 -3.40 -15.80 2.60
N ILE A 46 -3.59 -15.89 3.91
CA ILE A 46 -3.52 -14.73 4.82
C ILE A 46 -2.17 -14.01 4.69
N ASP A 47 -1.07 -14.75 4.70
CA ASP A 47 0.25 -14.14 4.56
C ASP A 47 0.47 -13.55 3.16
N GLY A 48 -0.08 -14.18 2.15
CA GLY A 48 -0.12 -13.66 0.79
C GLY A 48 -0.90 -12.33 0.71
N ILE A 49 -2.05 -12.24 1.35
CA ILE A 49 -2.87 -11.02 1.44
C ILE A 49 -2.10 -9.91 2.17
N LYS A 50 -1.52 -10.22 3.34
CA LYS A 50 -0.74 -9.24 4.12
C LYS A 50 0.43 -8.65 3.32
N LYS A 51 1.16 -9.47 2.57
CA LYS A 51 2.29 -9.02 1.73
C LYS A 51 1.81 -8.11 0.60
N ARG A 52 0.73 -8.48 -0.07
CA ARG A 52 0.18 -7.71 -1.19
C ARG A 52 -0.51 -6.42 -0.75
N HIS A 53 -1.09 -6.42 0.43
CA HIS A 53 -1.65 -5.21 1.02
C HIS A 53 -0.58 -4.11 1.19
N GLY A 54 0.67 -4.48 1.48
CA GLY A 54 1.79 -3.53 1.46
C GLY A 54 1.94 -2.82 0.11
N LEU A 55 1.85 -3.57 -1.00
CA LEU A 55 1.90 -2.99 -2.35
C LEU A 55 0.72 -2.06 -2.65
N LEU A 56 -0.45 -2.36 -2.09
CA LEU A 56 -1.63 -1.51 -2.24
C LEU A 56 -1.44 -0.17 -1.51
N ILE A 57 -0.86 -0.19 -0.31
CA ILE A 57 -0.50 1.01 0.46
C ILE A 57 0.45 1.91 -0.34
N GLU A 58 1.48 1.34 -0.95
CA GLU A 58 2.42 2.09 -1.78
C GLU A 58 1.71 2.77 -2.97
N ARG A 59 0.84 2.03 -3.65
CA ARG A 59 0.02 2.57 -4.75
C ARG A 59 -0.93 3.66 -4.27
N ALA A 60 -1.57 3.47 -3.11
CA ALA A 60 -2.49 4.45 -2.53
C ALA A 60 -1.77 5.76 -2.21
N LEU A 61 -0.58 5.69 -1.61
CA LEU A 61 0.24 6.86 -1.32
C LEU A 61 0.61 7.62 -2.59
N ILE A 62 1.14 6.92 -3.59
CA ILE A 62 1.52 7.51 -4.88
C ILE A 62 0.31 8.18 -5.55
N PHE A 63 -0.82 7.48 -5.59
CA PHE A 63 -2.02 8.00 -6.23
C PHE A 63 -2.54 9.25 -5.51
N ALA A 64 -2.59 9.24 -4.19
CA ALA A 64 -3.04 10.37 -3.39
C ALA A 64 -2.10 11.59 -3.54
N ILE A 65 -0.79 11.38 -3.55
CA ILE A 65 0.18 12.47 -3.75
C ILE A 65 0.03 13.07 -5.16
N ASN A 66 -0.18 12.27 -6.19
CA ASN A 66 -0.38 12.76 -7.56
C ASN A 66 -1.66 13.58 -7.75
N LYS A 67 -2.59 13.57 -6.78
CA LYS A 67 -3.76 14.46 -6.76
C LYS A 67 -3.44 15.84 -6.16
N LEU A 68 -2.31 15.99 -5.51
CA LEU A 68 -1.92 17.27 -4.91
C LEU A 68 -1.32 18.20 -5.97
N PRO A 69 -1.64 19.51 -5.93
CA PRO A 69 -1.07 20.48 -6.87
C PRO A 69 0.47 20.48 -6.82
N ASN A 70 1.08 20.48 -7.99
CA ASN A 70 2.54 20.51 -8.19
C ASN A 70 3.31 19.30 -7.63
N TRP A 71 2.63 18.24 -7.17
CA TRP A 71 3.28 17.02 -6.74
C TRP A 71 3.22 15.96 -7.83
N GLN A 72 4.32 15.24 -7.98
CA GLN A 72 4.45 14.06 -8.82
C GLN A 72 5.06 12.95 -7.99
N ALA A 73 4.46 11.77 -8.00
CA ALA A 73 4.95 10.62 -7.25
C ALA A 73 4.94 9.37 -8.12
N ALA A 74 5.96 8.54 -7.97
CA ALA A 74 6.11 7.27 -8.67
C ALA A 74 6.92 6.27 -7.86
N LYS A 75 6.85 4.99 -8.22
CA LYS A 75 7.90 4.03 -7.89
C LYS A 75 9.07 4.29 -8.82
N GLU A 76 10.25 4.35 -8.24
CA GLU A 76 11.46 4.59 -8.99
C GLU A 76 12.55 3.58 -8.65
N GLN A 77 13.49 3.43 -9.56
CA GLN A 77 14.68 2.66 -9.33
C GLN A 77 15.88 3.59 -9.48
N ILE A 78 16.65 3.73 -8.39
CA ILE A 78 17.82 4.59 -8.39
C ILE A 78 19.12 3.78 -8.38
N PRO A 79 20.17 4.25 -9.06
CA PRO A 79 21.49 3.63 -9.00
C PRO A 79 22.11 3.87 -7.63
N LEU A 80 22.72 2.84 -7.08
CA LEU A 80 23.57 2.90 -5.89
C LEU A 80 24.98 2.44 -6.24
N ALA A 81 25.96 2.72 -5.41
CA ALA A 81 27.32 2.19 -5.57
C ALA A 81 27.36 0.64 -5.59
N SER A 82 26.46 0.00 -4.85
CA SER A 82 26.35 -1.47 -4.74
C SER A 82 25.30 -2.09 -5.70
N GLY A 83 24.75 -1.32 -6.64
CA GLY A 83 23.72 -1.82 -7.55
C GLY A 83 22.55 -0.85 -7.73
N LYS A 84 21.33 -1.31 -7.51
CA LYS A 84 20.11 -0.49 -7.67
C LYS A 84 19.20 -0.64 -6.46
N ALA A 85 18.56 0.46 -6.06
CA ALA A 85 17.50 0.46 -5.05
C ALA A 85 16.13 0.74 -5.70
N HIS A 86 15.14 -0.07 -5.35
CA HIS A 86 13.75 0.22 -5.66
C HIS A 86 13.17 1.09 -4.56
N LEU A 87 12.63 2.23 -4.92
CA LEU A 87 11.92 3.14 -4.01
C LEU A 87 10.44 2.80 -4.02
N ASP A 88 9.85 2.66 -2.84
CA ASP A 88 8.42 2.37 -2.71
C ASP A 88 7.57 3.56 -3.18
N CYS A 89 8.02 4.79 -2.84
CA CYS A 89 7.45 6.03 -3.37
C CYS A 89 8.52 7.13 -3.38
N LEU A 90 8.70 7.75 -4.53
CA LEU A 90 9.47 8.97 -4.71
C LEU A 90 8.49 10.07 -5.10
N ALA A 91 8.44 11.17 -4.34
CA ALA A 91 7.53 12.28 -4.57
C ALA A 91 8.31 13.59 -4.71
N PHE A 92 8.05 14.31 -5.79
CA PHE A 92 8.70 15.60 -6.09
C PHE A 92 7.66 16.70 -6.24
N ASN A 93 7.89 17.82 -5.56
CA ASN A 93 7.09 19.03 -5.73
C ASN A 93 7.79 20.00 -6.68
N THR A 94 7.22 20.16 -7.86
CA THR A 94 7.79 21.01 -8.92
C THR A 94 7.77 22.51 -8.59
N GLY A 95 6.88 22.95 -7.70
CA GLY A 95 6.78 24.36 -7.30
C GLY A 95 7.78 24.75 -6.20
N SER A 96 8.01 23.86 -5.21
CA SER A 96 8.89 24.14 -4.06
C SER A 96 10.25 23.48 -4.15
N GLY A 97 10.47 22.57 -5.09
CA GLY A 97 11.70 21.78 -5.19
C GLY A 97 11.88 20.76 -4.06
N LYS A 98 10.83 20.42 -3.30
CA LYS A 98 10.90 19.39 -2.25
C LYS A 98 10.86 18.00 -2.86
N LEU A 99 11.78 17.15 -2.42
CA LEU A 99 11.88 15.77 -2.85
C LEU A 99 11.75 14.85 -1.62
N TYR A 100 10.73 13.99 -1.62
CA TYR A 100 10.44 13.06 -0.55
C TYR A 100 10.59 11.62 -1.02
N VAL A 101 11.31 10.83 -0.25
CA VAL A 101 11.43 9.38 -0.43
C VAL A 101 10.69 8.70 0.72
N PHE A 102 9.79 7.78 0.39
CA PHE A 102 9.09 6.98 1.37
C PHE A 102 9.48 5.51 1.24
N GLU A 103 9.94 4.93 2.34
CA GLU A 103 9.99 3.49 2.55
C GLU A 103 8.68 3.07 3.20
N CYS A 104 7.86 2.31 2.48
CA CYS A 104 6.53 1.94 2.95
C CYS A 104 6.58 0.61 3.69
N LYS A 105 5.98 0.58 4.87
CA LYS A 105 5.78 -0.62 5.68
C LYS A 105 4.32 -0.71 6.08
N ARG A 106 3.76 -1.90 6.02
CA ARG A 106 2.39 -2.10 6.49
C ARG A 106 2.24 -1.70 7.96
N GLY A 107 3.26 -1.94 8.77
CA GLY A 107 3.21 -1.72 10.20
C GLY A 107 2.51 -2.88 10.93
N HIS A 108 2.04 -2.64 12.16
CA HIS A 108 1.42 -3.62 13.03
C HIS A 108 2.34 -4.80 13.41
N GLY A 109 3.56 -4.51 13.77
CA GLY A 109 4.49 -5.51 14.27
C GLY A 109 5.75 -4.87 14.84
N SER A 110 6.46 -5.63 15.66
CA SER A 110 7.83 -5.32 16.01
C SER A 110 8.74 -5.87 14.90
N PHE A 111 9.72 -5.08 14.49
CA PHE A 111 10.85 -5.59 13.73
C PHE A 111 11.95 -5.98 14.72
N ASP A 112 12.67 -7.05 14.42
CA ASP A 112 13.91 -7.35 15.12
C ASP A 112 14.98 -6.29 14.81
N GLY A 113 15.96 -6.16 15.70
CA GLY A 113 17.00 -5.13 15.60
C GLY A 113 17.79 -5.19 14.30
N ASP A 114 17.99 -6.39 13.74
CA ASP A 114 18.76 -6.55 12.51
C ASP A 114 17.98 -6.07 11.29
N LYS A 115 16.67 -6.30 11.25
CA LYS A 115 15.82 -5.74 10.21
C LYS A 115 15.77 -4.22 10.25
N ILE A 116 15.73 -3.63 11.46
CA ILE A 116 15.77 -2.18 11.62
C ILE A 116 17.09 -1.63 11.09
N LYS A 117 18.21 -2.21 11.48
CA LYS A 117 19.54 -1.84 10.98
C LYS A 117 19.63 -1.94 9.46
N ALA A 118 19.13 -3.02 8.89
CA ALA A 118 19.13 -3.21 7.43
C ALA A 118 18.28 -2.15 6.71
N ILE A 119 17.12 -1.76 7.26
CA ILE A 119 16.31 -0.66 6.74
C ILE A 119 17.11 0.65 6.81
N ASP A 120 17.68 0.98 7.96
CA ASP A 120 18.44 2.19 8.15
C ASP A 120 19.65 2.30 7.21
N GLN A 121 20.41 1.22 7.04
CA GLN A 121 21.55 1.17 6.10
C GLN A 121 21.09 1.34 4.64
N ARG A 122 19.97 0.73 4.26
CA ARG A 122 19.40 0.91 2.94
C ARG A 122 18.99 2.38 2.72
N LEU A 123 18.34 3.00 3.69
CA LEU A 123 17.91 4.38 3.61
C LEU A 123 19.10 5.36 3.60
N ASP A 124 20.23 5.03 4.25
CA ASP A 124 21.47 5.80 4.12
C ASP A 124 21.99 5.84 2.69
N SER A 125 22.02 4.65 2.08
CA SER A 125 22.47 4.54 0.69
C SER A 125 21.55 5.32 -0.26
N ILE A 126 20.24 5.28 -0.02
CA ILE A 126 19.24 6.03 -0.79
C ILE A 126 19.42 7.53 -0.56
N SER A 127 19.54 7.98 0.69
CA SER A 127 19.72 9.38 1.05
C SER A 127 20.95 10.01 0.38
N SER A 128 22.03 9.24 0.30
CA SER A 128 23.26 9.68 -0.38
C SER A 128 23.14 9.74 -1.91
N ALA A 129 22.31 8.89 -2.50
CA ALA A 129 22.17 8.74 -3.94
C ALA A 129 21.08 9.63 -4.56
N ILE A 130 20.08 10.06 -3.75
CA ILE A 130 18.87 10.71 -4.28
C ILE A 130 19.14 12.08 -4.90
N GLY A 131 20.06 12.87 -4.34
CA GLY A 131 20.45 14.16 -4.88
C GLY A 131 21.08 14.04 -6.28
N PRO A 132 22.15 13.25 -6.45
CA PRO A 132 22.72 12.94 -7.77
C PRO A 132 21.68 12.40 -8.77
N TYR A 133 20.79 11.52 -8.33
CA TYR A 133 19.73 11.00 -9.17
C TYR A 133 18.77 12.10 -9.66
N ALA A 134 18.35 12.99 -8.77
CA ALA A 134 17.47 14.11 -9.11
C ALA A 134 18.09 15.04 -10.19
N ILE A 135 19.40 15.25 -10.12
CA ILE A 135 20.15 16.01 -11.14
C ILE A 135 20.04 15.31 -12.51
N THR A 136 20.16 13.97 -12.57
CA THR A 136 20.02 13.23 -13.84
C THR A 136 18.61 13.31 -14.41
N LYS A 137 17.59 13.57 -13.60
CA LYS A 137 16.20 13.81 -14.03
C LYS A 137 15.96 15.27 -14.45
N GLY A 138 16.93 16.14 -14.27
CA GLY A 138 16.76 17.59 -14.54
C GLY A 138 15.86 18.29 -13.50
N TRP A 139 15.70 17.73 -12.31
CA TRP A 139 14.87 18.30 -11.26
C TRP A 139 15.64 19.36 -10.48
N ASN A 140 15.02 20.51 -10.30
CA ASN A 140 15.55 21.57 -9.42
C ASN A 140 15.13 21.28 -7.98
N VAL A 141 15.95 20.53 -7.26
CA VAL A 141 15.68 20.08 -5.89
C VAL A 141 16.25 21.10 -4.88
N ALA A 142 15.36 21.70 -4.08
CA ALA A 142 15.74 22.59 -2.99
C ALA A 142 16.04 21.83 -1.68
N SER A 143 15.33 20.75 -1.43
CA SER A 143 15.56 19.85 -0.29
C SER A 143 15.15 18.43 -0.62
N SER A 144 15.83 17.45 -0.01
CA SER A 144 15.46 16.04 -0.09
C SER A 144 15.41 15.41 1.29
N ASP A 145 14.33 14.70 1.56
CA ASP A 145 14.09 14.05 2.84
C ASP A 145 13.66 12.59 2.64
N VAL A 146 14.09 11.72 3.54
CA VAL A 146 13.79 10.30 3.53
C VAL A 146 12.95 9.95 4.76
N PHE A 147 11.83 9.27 4.54
CA PHE A 147 10.85 8.93 5.56
C PHE A 147 10.49 7.45 5.52
N ILE A 148 10.00 6.97 6.65
CA ILE A 148 9.36 5.66 6.74
C ILE A 148 7.86 5.89 6.95
N LEU A 149 7.04 5.36 6.04
CA LEU A 149 5.60 5.27 6.23
C LEU A 149 5.25 3.90 6.83
N SER A 150 5.04 3.84 8.15
CA SER A 150 4.52 2.65 8.81
C SER A 150 3.00 2.79 8.96
N PHE A 151 2.26 2.30 7.97
CA PHE A 151 0.85 2.63 7.73
C PHE A 151 -0.06 2.49 8.95
N TYR A 152 0.04 1.38 9.67
CA TYR A 152 -0.70 1.15 10.92
C TYR A 152 0.07 1.51 12.20
N GLY A 153 1.11 2.33 12.06
CA GLY A 153 1.98 2.71 13.17
C GLY A 153 3.18 1.76 13.36
N ALA A 154 4.15 2.20 14.13
CA ALA A 154 5.36 1.46 14.42
C ALA A 154 5.56 1.31 15.94
N LYS A 155 5.95 0.10 16.37
CA LYS A 155 6.42 -0.19 17.74
C LYS A 155 7.95 -0.23 17.84
N TRP A 156 8.65 0.28 16.84
CA TRP A 156 10.09 0.30 16.71
C TRP A 156 10.59 1.72 16.39
N LYS A 157 11.86 1.95 16.55
CA LYS A 157 12.51 3.25 16.27
C LYS A 157 13.53 3.07 15.15
N SER A 158 13.65 4.08 14.31
CA SER A 158 14.68 4.23 13.28
C SER A 158 15.35 5.58 13.47
N LYS A 159 16.51 5.77 12.86
CA LYS A 159 17.12 7.11 12.74
C LYS A 159 16.37 8.01 11.77
N TYR A 160 15.57 7.44 10.86
CA TYR A 160 14.68 8.16 9.97
C TYR A 160 13.32 8.43 10.61
N PRO A 161 12.69 9.58 10.34
CA PRO A 161 11.35 9.86 10.84
C PRO A 161 10.35 8.82 10.38
N ILE A 162 9.52 8.33 11.30
CA ILE A 162 8.47 7.36 11.03
C ILE A 162 7.12 8.08 11.13
N TYR A 163 6.34 7.97 10.08
CA TYR A 163 4.96 8.46 10.01
C TYR A 163 3.99 7.30 9.85
N ASP A 164 2.81 7.43 10.40
CA ASP A 164 1.66 6.58 10.09
C ASP A 164 0.76 7.24 9.04
N ARG A 165 -0.33 6.58 8.65
CA ARG A 165 -1.27 7.06 7.64
C ARG A 165 -1.91 8.42 7.96
N HIS A 166 -2.00 8.79 9.25
CA HIS A 166 -2.56 10.07 9.66
C HIS A 166 -1.49 11.14 9.80
N SER A 167 -0.36 10.79 10.40
CA SER A 167 0.72 11.73 10.67
C SER A 167 1.51 12.12 9.42
N VAL A 168 1.52 11.30 8.36
CA VAL A 168 2.16 11.62 7.07
C VAL A 168 1.60 12.91 6.44
N ALA A 169 0.36 13.24 6.74
CA ALA A 169 -0.27 14.49 6.33
C ALA A 169 0.50 15.75 6.74
N ARG A 170 1.26 15.68 7.85
CA ARG A 170 2.05 16.81 8.37
C ARG A 170 3.23 17.21 7.48
N LEU A 171 3.63 16.37 6.54
CA LEU A 171 4.69 16.66 5.58
C LEU A 171 4.23 17.61 4.46
N PHE A 172 2.92 17.79 4.32
CA PHE A 172 2.31 18.59 3.27
C PHE A 172 1.68 19.85 3.84
N ALA A 173 1.39 20.83 2.98
CA ALA A 173 0.64 22.00 3.40
C ALA A 173 -0.73 21.61 3.99
N PRO A 174 -1.31 22.36 4.95
CA PRO A 174 -2.45 21.90 5.74
C PRO A 174 -3.66 21.42 4.91
N CYS A 175 -4.00 22.09 3.81
CA CYS A 175 -5.10 21.65 2.94
C CYS A 175 -4.73 20.37 2.18
N ALA A 176 -3.52 20.30 1.63
CA ALA A 176 -3.01 19.14 0.93
C ALA A 176 -2.87 17.92 1.87
N GLY A 177 -2.39 18.15 3.08
CA GLY A 177 -2.26 17.11 4.10
C GLY A 177 -3.62 16.54 4.51
N ARG A 178 -4.63 17.37 4.74
CA ARG A 178 -6.00 16.90 5.01
C ARG A 178 -6.56 16.07 3.87
N PHE A 179 -6.40 16.55 2.63
CA PHE A 179 -6.83 15.80 1.45
C PHE A 179 -6.15 14.43 1.40
N LEU A 180 -4.82 14.39 1.56
CA LEU A 180 -4.04 13.14 1.55
C LEU A 180 -4.54 12.15 2.61
N SER A 181 -4.70 12.59 3.86
CA SER A 181 -5.18 11.76 4.96
C SER A 181 -6.58 11.21 4.68
N THR A 182 -7.53 12.07 4.31
CA THR A 182 -8.90 11.67 3.98
C THR A 182 -8.92 10.69 2.80
N TYR A 183 -8.10 10.93 1.78
CA TYR A 183 -8.04 10.07 0.61
C TYR A 183 -7.51 8.66 0.95
N ILE A 184 -6.45 8.60 1.76
CA ILE A 184 -5.87 7.33 2.23
C ILE A 184 -6.88 6.57 3.11
N ASP A 185 -7.58 7.26 4.01
CA ASP A 185 -8.60 6.65 4.87
C ASP A 185 -9.77 6.08 4.06
N HIS A 186 -10.19 6.77 2.99
CA HIS A 186 -11.21 6.25 2.08
C HIS A 186 -10.75 4.99 1.33
N ILE A 187 -9.50 4.97 0.83
CA ILE A 187 -8.94 3.78 0.18
C ILE A 187 -8.87 2.63 1.17
N GLU A 188 -8.41 2.87 2.38
CA GLU A 188 -8.35 1.86 3.44
C GLU A 188 -9.75 1.31 3.76
N ALA A 189 -10.74 2.19 3.92
CA ALA A 189 -12.12 1.79 4.17
C ALA A 189 -12.68 0.91 3.04
N ILE A 190 -12.38 1.22 1.78
CA ILE A 190 -12.80 0.41 0.63
C ILE A 190 -12.11 -0.96 0.66
N THR A 191 -10.82 -1.00 0.92
CA THR A 191 -10.03 -2.22 0.85
C THR A 191 -10.27 -3.16 2.02
N THR A 192 -10.63 -2.62 3.19
CA THR A 192 -10.96 -3.38 4.40
C THR A 192 -12.46 -3.61 4.59
N GLY A 193 -13.29 -2.92 3.82
CA GLY A 193 -14.74 -3.01 3.93
C GLY A 193 -15.36 -2.23 5.08
N THR A 194 -14.58 -1.39 5.75
CA THR A 194 -15.04 -0.54 6.86
C THR A 194 -15.53 0.81 6.36
N TYR A 195 -16.51 0.83 5.44
CA TYR A 195 -17.06 2.09 4.92
C TYR A 195 -17.84 2.85 5.99
N SER A 196 -17.73 4.19 5.97
CA SER A 196 -18.77 5.03 6.57
C SER A 196 -20.09 4.89 5.78
N ALA A 197 -21.23 5.14 6.43
CA ALA A 197 -22.53 5.12 5.75
C ALA A 197 -22.53 6.05 4.51
N GLU A 198 -21.96 7.24 4.65
CA GLU A 198 -21.84 8.24 3.58
C GLU A 198 -21.04 7.73 2.37
N LEU A 199 -19.95 6.98 2.62
CA LEU A 199 -19.16 6.40 1.54
C LEU A 199 -19.90 5.25 0.85
N ARG A 200 -20.69 4.48 1.60
CA ARG A 200 -21.56 3.43 1.03
C ARG A 200 -22.60 4.02 0.08
N ASP A 201 -23.25 5.08 0.49
CA ASP A 201 -24.29 5.74 -0.29
C ASP A 201 -23.71 6.41 -1.54
N ALA A 202 -22.56 7.07 -1.41
CA ALA A 202 -21.89 7.73 -2.52
C ALA A 202 -21.35 6.78 -3.59
N VAL A 203 -21.00 5.55 -3.20
CA VAL A 203 -20.30 4.61 -4.10
C VAL A 203 -21.20 3.48 -4.57
N SER A 204 -22.44 3.35 -4.05
CA SER A 204 -23.36 2.23 -4.35
C SER A 204 -22.63 0.87 -4.38
N ILE A 205 -21.65 0.70 -3.50
CA ILE A 205 -20.85 -0.52 -3.48
C ILE A 205 -21.76 -1.60 -2.95
N ASP A 206 -22.28 -2.39 -3.86
CA ASP A 206 -22.86 -3.65 -3.51
C ASP A 206 -21.88 -4.42 -2.63
N ARG A 207 -22.37 -5.15 -1.65
CA ARG A 207 -21.57 -5.82 -0.60
C ARG A 207 -20.61 -6.85 -1.18
N GLY A 208 -19.64 -6.37 -1.95
CA GLY A 208 -18.51 -7.19 -2.37
C GLY A 208 -17.69 -7.58 -1.14
N GLU A 209 -17.21 -8.78 -1.14
CA GLU A 209 -16.41 -9.31 -0.06
C GLU A 209 -15.13 -8.50 0.13
N THR A 210 -14.83 -8.20 1.37
CA THR A 210 -13.68 -7.42 1.76
C THR A 210 -12.61 -8.34 2.34
N ILE A 211 -11.39 -7.82 2.47
CA ILE A 211 -10.33 -8.56 3.16
C ILE A 211 -10.78 -8.95 4.58
N PHE A 212 -11.59 -8.10 5.22
CA PHE A 212 -12.10 -8.36 6.57
C PHE A 212 -13.08 -9.54 6.59
N ASP A 213 -13.99 -9.58 5.64
CA ASP A 213 -14.95 -10.68 5.50
C ASP A 213 -14.27 -12.02 5.25
N LEU A 214 -13.15 -12.01 4.54
CA LEU A 214 -12.39 -13.20 4.20
C LEU A 214 -11.63 -13.81 5.38
N VAL A 215 -11.31 -13.02 6.41
CA VAL A 215 -10.56 -13.47 7.59
C VAL A 215 -11.45 -13.68 8.82
N ASP A 216 -12.76 -13.49 8.71
CA ASP A 216 -13.70 -13.77 9.82
C ASP A 216 -13.85 -15.29 10.01
N PRO A 217 -13.39 -15.86 11.13
CA PRO A 217 -13.46 -17.29 11.37
C PRO A 217 -14.90 -17.81 11.64
N ASN A 218 -15.85 -16.89 11.90
CA ASN A 218 -17.25 -17.23 12.20
C ASN A 218 -18.13 -17.22 10.97
N ARG A 219 -17.57 -16.95 9.79
CA ARG A 219 -18.35 -16.90 8.56
C ARG A 219 -18.75 -18.29 8.11
N GLU A 220 -20.05 -18.49 7.86
CA GLU A 220 -20.61 -19.78 7.46
C GLU A 220 -20.21 -20.22 6.02
N LYS A 221 -19.83 -19.27 5.15
CA LYS A 221 -19.42 -19.58 3.78
C LYS A 221 -18.01 -20.16 3.71
N PRO A 222 -17.79 -21.21 2.92
CA PRO A 222 -16.45 -21.72 2.65
C PRO A 222 -15.55 -20.65 2.06
N TRP A 223 -14.31 -20.58 2.50
CA TRP A 223 -13.31 -19.65 2.00
C TRP A 223 -13.22 -19.51 0.46
N PRO A 224 -13.29 -20.60 -0.33
CA PRO A 224 -13.25 -20.50 -1.78
C PRO A 224 -14.36 -19.67 -2.40
N ASP A 225 -15.56 -19.70 -1.83
CA ASP A 225 -16.72 -19.00 -2.38
C ASP A 225 -16.67 -17.49 -2.19
N LEU A 226 -15.81 -17.04 -1.27
CA LEU A 226 -15.61 -15.63 -0.96
C LEU A 226 -14.81 -14.89 -2.05
N LEU A 227 -14.08 -15.61 -2.89
CA LEU A 227 -13.18 -15.03 -3.89
C LEU A 227 -13.81 -14.86 -5.26
N PHE A 228 -14.94 -15.49 -5.51
CA PHE A 228 -15.62 -15.54 -6.80
C PHE A 228 -17.04 -15.00 -6.74
N ASN A 229 -17.22 -13.84 -6.12
CA ASN A 229 -18.51 -13.19 -6.19
C ASN A 229 -18.71 -12.61 -7.60
N GLU A 230 -19.91 -12.77 -8.16
CA GLU A 230 -20.30 -12.30 -9.51
C GLU A 230 -20.01 -10.82 -9.75
N ASN A 231 -19.93 -10.02 -8.70
CA ASN A 231 -19.51 -8.61 -8.76
C ASN A 231 -18.06 -8.42 -9.27
N SER A 232 -17.21 -9.44 -9.23
CA SER A 232 -15.88 -9.38 -9.83
C SER A 232 -15.93 -9.25 -11.34
N ALA A 233 -16.96 -9.80 -11.98
CA ALA A 233 -17.17 -9.73 -13.42
C ALA A 233 -17.61 -8.33 -13.89
N ALA A 234 -18.42 -7.63 -13.09
CA ALA A 234 -18.85 -6.26 -13.38
C ALA A 234 -17.68 -5.26 -13.36
N PHE A 235 -16.66 -5.54 -12.58
CA PHE A 235 -15.42 -4.74 -12.49
C PHE A 235 -14.59 -4.79 -13.77
N VAL A 236 -14.51 -5.95 -14.40
CA VAL A 236 -13.74 -6.15 -15.63
C VAL A 236 -14.40 -5.46 -16.83
N SER A 237 -15.73 -5.36 -16.84
CA SER A 237 -16.46 -4.73 -17.95
C SER A 237 -16.38 -3.19 -17.92
N ALA A 238 -16.26 -2.58 -16.75
CA ALA A 238 -16.18 -1.12 -16.62
C ALA A 238 -14.87 -0.51 -17.16
N GLU A 239 -13.77 -1.27 -17.20
CA GLU A 239 -12.50 -0.80 -17.79
C GLU A 239 -12.44 -0.91 -19.32
N ARG A 240 -13.29 -1.73 -19.93
CA ARG A 240 -13.32 -1.87 -21.40
C ARG A 240 -14.14 -0.77 -22.09
N SER A 241 -14.82 0.05 -21.31
CA SER A 241 -15.71 1.12 -21.79
C SER A 241 -15.18 2.53 -21.52
N SER A 242 -13.98 2.66 -20.99
CA SER A 242 -13.26 3.91 -20.77
C SER A 242 -11.89 3.87 -21.45
#